data_cd320de748e31f40d40ae994da50d803
#
_entry.id   cd320de748e31f40d40ae994da50d803
#
_cell.length_a   1.000
_cell.length_b   1.000
_cell.length_c   1.000
_cell.angle_alpha   90.00
_cell.angle_beta   90.00
_cell.angle_gamma   90.00
#
_symmetry.space_group_name_H-M   'P 1'
#
loop_
_entity.id
_entity.type
_entity.pdbx_description
1 polymer ?
#
loop_
_entity_poly.entity_id
_entity_poly.type
_entity_poly.pdbx_seq_one_letter_code
_entity_poly.pdbx_strand_id
1 'polypeptide(L)'
;MLSFLFIFIIIIYLFIIGWLSYGFDKVDDFKLQDLPPKTKFSITVPFRNEAKNLPKLLDSISKLNYPKSMFEVILVDDDSEDDSVSIIENSLNTYGEKRDTQIDNIQIIKNKRTSNSPKKDAITSA
;
A
#
# COMPACT_ATOMS: atom_id res chain seq x y z
N MET A 1 -1.68 -54.06 16.43
CA MET A 1 -1.97 -52.78 17.15
C MET A 1 -1.37 -51.57 16.42
N LEU A 2 -0.07 -51.56 16.15
CA LEU A 2 0.60 -50.41 15.51
C LEU A 2 0.00 -50.06 14.14
N SER A 3 -0.32 -51.06 13.31
CA SER A 3 -0.93 -50.83 11.96
C SER A 3 -2.30 -50.15 12.03
N PHE A 4 -3.13 -50.47 13.03
CA PHE A 4 -4.42 -49.81 13.21
C PHE A 4 -4.26 -48.35 13.63
N LEU A 5 -3.25 -48.03 14.42
CA LEU A 5 -2.93 -46.66 14.80
C LEU A 5 -2.51 -45.83 13.57
N PHE A 6 -1.67 -46.38 12.71
CA PHE A 6 -1.26 -45.69 11.46
C PHE A 6 -2.46 -45.43 10.53
N ILE A 7 -3.32 -46.45 10.37
CA ILE A 7 -4.52 -46.30 9.52
C ILE A 7 -5.43 -45.18 10.08
N PHE A 8 -5.62 -45.15 11.39
CA PHE A 8 -6.44 -44.14 12.07
C PHE A 8 -5.87 -42.73 11.87
N ILE A 9 -4.55 -42.54 11.98
CA ILE A 9 -3.90 -41.24 11.73
C ILE A 9 -4.09 -40.81 10.28
N ILE A 10 -3.95 -41.72 9.33
CA ILE A 10 -4.15 -41.43 7.89
C ILE A 10 -5.60 -41.00 7.64
N ILE A 11 -6.58 -41.64 8.22
CA ILE A 11 -7.99 -41.29 8.06
C ILE A 11 -8.25 -39.87 8.60
N ILE A 12 -7.74 -39.55 9.79
CA ILE A 12 -7.85 -38.21 10.37
C ILE A 12 -7.21 -37.16 9.45
N TYR A 13 -6.00 -37.44 8.95
CA TYR A 13 -5.29 -36.56 8.06
C TYR A 13 -6.11 -36.28 6.77
N LEU A 14 -6.61 -37.33 6.13
CA LEU A 14 -7.43 -37.18 4.93
C LEU A 14 -8.73 -36.41 5.18
N PHE A 15 -9.34 -36.64 6.35
CA PHE A 15 -10.53 -35.88 6.76
C PHE A 15 -10.24 -34.40 6.93
N ILE A 16 -9.13 -34.05 7.61
CA ILE A 16 -8.72 -32.66 7.81
C ILE A 16 -8.43 -31.97 6.47
N ILE A 17 -7.67 -32.63 5.59
CA ILE A 17 -7.34 -32.06 4.28
C ILE A 17 -8.60 -31.88 3.43
N GLY A 18 -9.49 -32.88 3.40
CA GLY A 18 -10.77 -32.76 2.68
C GLY A 18 -11.66 -31.62 3.22
N TRP A 19 -11.70 -31.45 4.53
CA TRP A 19 -12.43 -30.36 5.17
C TRP A 19 -11.86 -28.99 4.81
N LEU A 20 -10.54 -28.83 4.83
CA LEU A 20 -9.85 -27.58 4.47
C LEU A 20 -10.05 -27.25 2.99
N SER A 21 -9.90 -28.24 2.09
CA SER A 21 -10.15 -28.06 0.66
C SER A 21 -11.58 -27.62 0.38
N TYR A 22 -12.56 -28.28 1.00
CA TYR A 22 -13.96 -27.91 0.86
C TYR A 22 -14.26 -26.49 1.38
N GLY A 23 -13.58 -26.08 2.48
CA GLY A 23 -13.70 -24.71 3.01
C GLY A 23 -13.09 -23.69 2.06
N PHE A 24 -11.96 -24.00 1.44
CA PHE A 24 -11.28 -23.14 0.48
C PHE A 24 -12.13 -22.91 -0.78
N ASP A 25 -12.76 -23.97 -1.32
CA ASP A 25 -13.62 -23.89 -2.51
C ASP A 25 -14.91 -23.07 -2.28
N LYS A 26 -15.26 -22.80 -1.01
CA LYS A 26 -16.40 -21.95 -0.65
C LYS A 26 -16.11 -20.45 -0.61
N VAL A 27 -14.83 -20.08 -0.71
CA VAL A 27 -14.47 -18.65 -0.75
C VAL A 27 -14.91 -18.10 -2.11
N ASP A 28 -15.84 -17.15 -2.08
CA ASP A 28 -16.32 -16.50 -3.31
C ASP A 28 -15.17 -15.76 -4.00
N ASP A 29 -15.08 -15.91 -5.31
CA ASP A 29 -14.16 -15.12 -6.12
C ASP A 29 -14.50 -13.63 -6.01
N PHE A 30 -13.50 -12.81 -5.72
CA PHE A 30 -13.66 -11.37 -5.73
C PHE A 30 -14.05 -10.90 -7.14
N LYS A 31 -15.24 -10.35 -7.27
CA LYS A 31 -15.73 -9.73 -8.51
C LYS A 31 -15.59 -8.22 -8.41
N LEU A 32 -14.77 -7.65 -9.29
CA LEU A 32 -14.67 -6.20 -9.38
C LEU A 32 -16.04 -5.63 -9.77
N GLN A 33 -16.58 -4.76 -8.93
CA GLN A 33 -17.81 -4.03 -9.22
C GLN A 33 -17.44 -2.59 -9.55
N ASP A 34 -18.04 -2.04 -10.58
CA ASP A 34 -17.92 -0.62 -10.93
C ASP A 34 -18.81 0.21 -9.99
N LEU A 35 -18.30 0.44 -8.79
CA LEU A 35 -18.99 1.20 -7.76
C LEU A 35 -18.57 2.67 -7.82
N PRO A 36 -19.52 3.61 -7.63
CA PRO A 36 -19.15 5.02 -7.52
C PRO A 36 -18.23 5.24 -6.31
N PRO A 37 -17.18 6.09 -6.43
CA PRO A 37 -16.26 6.37 -5.35
C PRO A 37 -17.00 7.05 -4.18
N LYS A 38 -16.97 6.44 -3.01
CA LYS A 38 -17.63 6.94 -1.80
C LYS A 38 -16.66 7.13 -0.62
N THR A 39 -15.52 6.50 -0.67
CA THR A 39 -14.57 6.48 0.45
C THR A 39 -13.46 7.47 0.21
N LYS A 40 -13.19 8.32 1.17
CA LYS A 40 -11.96 9.13 1.21
C LYS A 40 -10.86 8.33 1.87
N PHE A 41 -9.62 8.45 1.36
CA PHE A 41 -8.47 7.77 1.94
C PHE A 41 -7.19 8.59 1.80
N SER A 42 -6.24 8.33 2.68
CA SER A 42 -4.89 8.90 2.65
C SER A 42 -3.89 7.81 2.23
N ILE A 43 -3.03 8.15 1.28
CA ILE A 43 -1.93 7.28 0.84
C ILE A 43 -0.66 7.76 1.54
N THR A 44 -0.23 7.05 2.57
CA THR A 44 1.00 7.36 3.29
C THR A 44 2.16 6.56 2.71
N VAL A 45 3.18 7.25 2.21
CA VAL A 45 4.37 6.63 1.60
C VAL A 45 5.62 7.10 2.32
N PRO A 46 6.17 6.30 3.24
CA PRO A 46 7.49 6.56 3.80
C PRO A 46 8.57 6.27 2.76
N PHE A 47 9.54 7.16 2.64
CA PHE A 47 10.68 7.00 1.73
C PHE A 47 11.99 7.45 2.38
N ARG A 48 13.09 6.91 1.88
CA ARG A 48 14.45 7.34 2.21
C ARG A 48 15.39 7.00 1.07
N ASN A 49 16.08 8.02 0.54
CA ASN A 49 17.05 7.86 -0.56
C ASN A 49 16.46 7.16 -1.80
N GLU A 50 15.27 7.59 -2.24
CA GLU A 50 14.50 7.00 -3.33
C GLU A 50 14.44 7.89 -4.58
N ALA A 51 15.42 8.76 -4.80
CA ALA A 51 15.47 9.72 -5.91
C ALA A 51 15.18 9.08 -7.29
N LYS A 52 15.63 7.84 -7.50
CA LYS A 52 15.42 7.11 -8.78
C LYS A 52 13.98 6.62 -8.98
N ASN A 53 13.29 6.28 -7.91
CA ASN A 53 11.98 5.63 -7.97
C ASN A 53 10.83 6.63 -7.82
N LEU A 54 11.07 7.74 -7.15
CA LEU A 54 10.05 8.77 -6.88
C LEU A 54 9.37 9.33 -8.14
N PRO A 55 10.06 9.64 -9.25
CA PRO A 55 9.41 10.14 -10.45
C PRO A 55 8.37 9.15 -11.00
N LYS A 56 8.71 7.85 -11.01
CA LYS A 56 7.80 6.80 -11.46
C LYS A 56 6.61 6.61 -10.52
N LEU A 57 6.83 6.72 -9.23
CA LEU A 57 5.77 6.65 -8.21
C LEU A 57 4.79 7.82 -8.40
N LEU A 58 5.28 9.06 -8.50
CA LEU A 58 4.46 10.24 -8.69
C LEU A 58 3.64 10.18 -10.00
N ASP A 59 4.27 9.72 -11.08
CA ASP A 59 3.56 9.48 -12.34
C ASP A 59 2.45 8.42 -12.19
N SER A 60 2.70 7.35 -11.44
CA SER A 60 1.69 6.32 -11.18
C SER A 60 0.51 6.86 -10.35
N ILE A 61 0.79 7.68 -9.33
CA ILE A 61 -0.23 8.32 -8.51
C ILE A 61 -1.06 9.31 -9.34
N SER A 62 -0.42 10.07 -10.23
CA SER A 62 -1.13 11.01 -11.12
C SER A 62 -2.14 10.34 -12.05
N LYS A 63 -1.89 9.07 -12.39
CA LYS A 63 -2.71 8.25 -13.29
C LYS A 63 -3.78 7.42 -12.57
N LEU A 64 -3.92 7.55 -11.25
CA LEU A 64 -4.96 6.84 -10.51
C LEU A 64 -6.35 7.23 -11.03
N ASN A 65 -7.13 6.21 -11.40
CA ASN A 65 -8.52 6.38 -11.81
C ASN A 65 -9.44 6.46 -10.57
N TYR A 66 -9.26 7.53 -9.78
CA TYR A 66 -10.07 7.84 -8.61
C TYR A 66 -10.21 9.35 -8.48
N PRO A 67 -11.35 9.90 -8.03
CA PRO A 67 -11.52 11.35 -7.90
C PRO A 67 -10.46 11.95 -6.98
N LYS A 68 -9.72 12.92 -7.47
CA LYS A 68 -8.61 13.55 -6.75
C LYS A 68 -9.04 14.23 -5.44
N SER A 69 -10.30 14.66 -5.35
CA SER A 69 -10.89 15.20 -4.12
C SER A 69 -11.20 14.14 -3.05
N MET A 70 -11.04 12.86 -3.40
CA MET A 70 -11.37 11.74 -2.52
C MET A 70 -10.14 11.01 -1.97
N PHE A 71 -8.93 11.45 -2.31
CA PHE A 71 -7.70 10.94 -1.69
C PHE A 71 -6.66 12.04 -1.52
N GLU A 72 -5.76 11.83 -0.61
CA GLU A 72 -4.56 12.63 -0.40
C GLU A 72 -3.32 11.73 -0.36
N VAL A 73 -2.16 12.32 -0.60
CA VAL A 73 -0.88 11.59 -0.57
C VAL A 73 0.05 12.29 0.41
N ILE A 74 0.51 11.53 1.39
CA ILE A 74 1.43 12.01 2.42
C ILE A 74 2.77 11.28 2.21
N LEU A 75 3.76 12.01 1.70
CA LEU A 75 5.11 11.52 1.49
C LEU A 75 5.93 11.82 2.75
N VAL A 76 6.38 10.77 3.43
CA VAL A 76 7.10 10.90 4.70
C VAL A 76 8.57 10.66 4.48
N ASP A 77 9.36 11.72 4.53
CA ASP A 77 10.82 11.65 4.41
C ASP A 77 11.46 11.13 5.70
N ASP A 78 12.09 9.96 5.62
CA ASP A 78 12.82 9.34 6.74
C ASP A 78 14.31 9.70 6.71
N ASP A 79 14.61 11.00 6.65
CA ASP A 79 15.96 11.56 6.68
C ASP A 79 16.78 11.18 5.43
N SER A 80 16.25 11.53 4.24
CA SER A 80 16.94 11.35 2.97
C SER A 80 18.14 12.31 2.84
N GLU A 81 19.24 11.76 2.30
CA GLU A 81 20.49 12.47 2.07
C GLU A 81 20.72 12.74 0.57
N ASP A 82 19.87 12.18 -0.29
CA ASP A 82 19.91 12.36 -1.74
C ASP A 82 18.91 13.42 -2.24
N ASP A 83 18.74 13.54 -3.56
CA ASP A 83 17.85 14.52 -4.19
C ASP A 83 16.35 14.16 -4.09
N SER A 84 15.96 13.18 -3.25
CA SER A 84 14.59 12.70 -3.15
C SER A 84 13.58 13.82 -2.89
N VAL A 85 13.84 14.67 -1.91
CA VAL A 85 12.94 15.77 -1.52
C VAL A 85 12.82 16.80 -2.64
N SER A 86 13.95 17.23 -3.22
CA SER A 86 13.96 18.22 -4.31
C SER A 86 13.26 17.70 -5.57
N ILE A 87 13.34 16.41 -5.88
CA ILE A 87 12.61 15.78 -6.98
C ILE A 87 11.09 15.87 -6.75
N ILE A 88 10.62 15.62 -5.54
CA ILE A 88 9.20 15.72 -5.23
C ILE A 88 8.74 17.17 -5.35
N GLU A 89 9.44 18.12 -4.75
CA GLU A 89 9.11 19.54 -4.79
C GLU A 89 9.06 20.08 -6.23
N ASN A 90 10.05 19.74 -7.05
CA ASN A 90 10.07 20.12 -8.46
C ASN A 90 8.91 19.49 -9.25
N SER A 91 8.57 18.24 -8.95
CA SER A 91 7.44 17.55 -9.56
C SER A 91 6.11 18.25 -9.21
N LEU A 92 5.91 18.59 -7.93
CA LEU A 92 4.70 19.29 -7.47
C LEU A 92 4.55 20.65 -8.16
N ASN A 93 5.64 21.41 -8.30
CA ASN A 93 5.62 22.69 -9.01
C ASN A 93 5.28 22.50 -10.49
N THR A 94 5.82 21.49 -11.15
CA THR A 94 5.56 21.18 -12.57
C THR A 94 4.12 20.71 -12.80
N TYR A 95 3.58 19.91 -11.91
CA TYR A 95 2.19 19.43 -11.98
C TYR A 95 1.19 20.54 -11.64
N GLY A 96 1.55 21.49 -10.77
CA GLY A 96 0.71 22.66 -10.43
C GLY A 96 0.44 23.60 -11.60
N GLU A 97 1.34 23.68 -12.60
CA GLU A 97 1.16 24.48 -13.80
C GLU A 97 0.24 23.84 -14.86
N LYS A 98 0.11 22.52 -14.85
CA LYS A 98 -0.76 21.77 -15.77
C LYS A 98 -2.12 21.50 -15.12
N ARG A 99 -3.12 22.33 -15.42
CA ARG A 99 -4.48 22.29 -14.84
C ARG A 99 -5.16 20.92 -14.85
N ASP A 100 -4.77 19.98 -15.70
CA ASP A 100 -5.39 18.65 -15.83
C ASP A 100 -4.71 17.54 -15.02
N THR A 101 -3.50 17.81 -14.48
CA THR A 101 -2.72 16.81 -13.73
C THR A 101 -2.48 17.23 -12.28
N GLN A 102 -3.19 18.25 -11.81
CA GLN A 102 -3.02 18.83 -10.49
C GLN A 102 -3.37 17.80 -9.40
N ILE A 103 -2.35 17.29 -8.74
CA ILE A 103 -2.52 16.53 -7.50
C ILE A 103 -2.38 17.55 -6.37
N ASP A 104 -3.47 18.27 -6.10
CA ASP A 104 -3.50 19.32 -5.07
C ASP A 104 -3.33 18.76 -3.66
N ASN A 105 -3.32 17.44 -3.52
CA ASN A 105 -3.38 16.72 -2.26
C ASN A 105 -2.10 15.91 -1.98
N ILE A 106 -0.93 16.37 -2.46
CA ILE A 106 0.35 15.78 -2.04
C ILE A 106 1.02 16.73 -1.05
N GLN A 107 1.40 16.20 0.10
CA GLN A 107 2.22 16.90 1.07
C GLN A 107 3.46 16.08 1.45
N ILE A 108 4.55 16.78 1.76
CA ILE A 108 5.77 16.17 2.26
C ILE A 108 5.89 16.53 3.72
N ILE A 109 6.14 15.52 4.55
CA ILE A 109 6.44 15.71 5.96
C ILE A 109 7.74 15.00 6.35
N LYS A 110 8.46 15.54 7.32
CA LYS A 110 9.63 14.86 7.90
C LYS A 110 9.18 13.84 8.94
N ASN A 111 9.77 12.63 8.86
CA ASN A 111 9.56 11.61 9.87
C ASN A 111 10.14 12.06 11.22
N LYS A 112 9.37 11.94 12.27
CA LYS A 112 9.84 12.14 13.63
C LYS A 112 10.11 10.80 14.28
N ARG A 113 11.37 10.36 14.24
CA ARG A 113 11.77 9.10 14.86
C ARG A 113 11.60 9.13 16.37
N THR A 114 10.73 8.29 16.88
CA THR A 114 10.43 8.16 18.32
C THR A 114 10.66 6.74 18.82
N SER A 115 10.74 5.77 17.90
CA SER A 115 10.95 4.36 18.22
C SER A 115 12.10 3.77 17.39
N ASN A 116 12.42 2.49 17.64
CA ASN A 116 13.39 1.74 16.84
C ASN A 116 12.81 1.20 15.50
N SER A 117 11.62 1.63 15.11
CA SER A 117 10.94 1.20 13.90
C SER A 117 10.60 2.38 13.00
N PRO A 118 11.50 2.76 12.05
CA PRO A 118 11.32 3.92 11.18
C PRO A 118 9.99 3.92 10.42
N LYS A 119 9.56 2.76 9.92
CA LYS A 119 8.26 2.62 9.23
C LYS A 119 7.06 2.94 10.13
N LYS A 120 7.09 2.46 11.38
CA LYS A 120 6.02 2.73 12.33
C LYS A 120 5.97 4.21 12.65
N ASP A 121 7.12 4.82 12.91
CA ASP A 121 7.22 6.24 13.23
C ASP A 121 6.73 7.10 12.06
N ALA A 122 7.09 6.76 10.83
CA ALA A 122 6.63 7.45 9.63
C ALA A 122 5.11 7.41 9.46
N ILE A 123 4.49 6.24 9.66
CA ILE A 123 3.03 6.09 9.60
C ILE A 123 2.33 6.85 10.73
N THR A 124 2.97 6.95 11.90
CA THR A 124 2.42 7.68 13.04
C THR A 124 2.56 9.19 12.89
N SER A 125 3.53 9.65 12.09
CA SER A 125 3.77 11.07 11.82
C SER A 125 2.86 11.65 10.72
N ALA A 126 2.28 10.76 9.89
CA ALA A 126 1.35 11.11 8.82
C ALA A 126 -0.08 11.27 9.33
#